data_7ffc621ea0ad3396de68409b9beb4a49
#
_entry.id   7ffc621ea0ad3396de68409b9beb4a49
#
_cell.length_a   1.000
_cell.length_b   1.000
_cell.length_c   1.000
_cell.angle_alpha   90.00
_cell.angle_beta   90.00
_cell.angle_gamma   90.00
#
_symmetry.space_group_name_H-M   'P 1'
#
loop_
_entity.id
_entity.type
_entity.pdbx_description
1 polymer ?
#
loop_
_entity_poly.entity_id
_entity_poly.type
_entity_poly.pdbx_seq_one_letter_code
_entity_poly.pdbx_strand_id
1 'polypeptide(L)'
;MNIFGWKSAGRGYLRPAKTRVQQDRLPGLRGYALGSLGEWPRHYEAQMREGYLSNAIAQRAVRLIAEGLASAPLIASDKRALELVRATSAGQALMETVATHLLLHGNAYIEILSGNDGQPAELFALRPERMTIEADTRGW
;
A
#
# COMPACT_ATOMS: atom_id res chain seq x y z
N MET A 1 -32.90 17.07 -9.87
CA MET A 1 -33.21 15.73 -9.31
C MET A 1 -31.91 15.24 -8.67
N ASN A 2 -31.76 15.48 -7.35
CA ASN A 2 -30.53 15.16 -6.61
C ASN A 2 -30.60 13.73 -6.10
N ILE A 3 -29.80 12.84 -6.66
CA ILE A 3 -29.82 11.38 -6.35
C ILE A 3 -28.88 11.01 -5.20
N PHE A 4 -28.00 11.91 -4.75
CA PHE A 4 -27.13 11.67 -3.59
C PHE A 4 -27.31 12.77 -2.55
N GLY A 5 -28.29 12.57 -1.67
CA GLY A 5 -28.46 13.39 -0.48
C GLY A 5 -27.46 13.00 0.60
N TRP A 6 -26.21 13.48 0.54
CA TRP A 6 -25.30 13.42 1.67
C TRP A 6 -25.71 14.49 2.67
N LYS A 7 -26.44 14.09 3.69
CA LYS A 7 -26.72 14.96 4.83
C LYS A 7 -25.43 15.12 5.64
N SER A 8 -24.79 16.25 5.53
CA SER A 8 -23.77 16.71 6.46
C SER A 8 -24.43 17.04 7.80
N ALA A 9 -24.72 16.02 8.61
CA ALA A 9 -25.01 16.22 10.00
C ALA A 9 -23.67 16.44 10.70
N GLY A 10 -23.43 17.63 11.21
CA GLY A 10 -22.33 17.98 12.08
C GLY A 10 -22.37 17.17 13.37
N ARG A 11 -21.90 15.92 13.31
CA ARG A 11 -21.50 15.16 14.48
C ARG A 11 -20.00 15.30 14.59
N GLY A 12 -19.58 16.02 15.62
CA GLY A 12 -18.21 16.02 16.03
C GLY A 12 -17.72 14.58 16.04
N TYR A 13 -16.68 14.29 15.28
CA TYR A 13 -15.97 13.03 15.34
C TYR A 13 -15.42 12.91 16.76
N LEU A 14 -16.16 12.20 17.62
CA LEU A 14 -15.59 11.62 18.80
C LEU A 14 -14.50 10.67 18.28
N ARG A 15 -13.25 11.09 18.41
CA ARG A 15 -12.13 10.18 18.21
C ARG A 15 -12.45 8.93 19.03
N PRO A 16 -12.48 7.74 18.42
CA PRO A 16 -12.65 6.54 19.21
C PRO A 16 -11.59 6.60 20.31
N ALA A 17 -12.04 6.55 21.55
CA ALA A 17 -11.13 6.48 22.68
C ALA A 17 -10.13 5.38 22.32
N LYS A 18 -8.84 5.71 22.36
CA LYS A 18 -7.78 4.70 22.23
C LYS A 18 -8.07 3.70 23.32
N THR A 19 -8.73 2.61 22.96
CA THR A 19 -8.92 1.50 23.87
C THR A 19 -7.51 0.98 24.08
N ARG A 20 -6.90 1.47 25.14
CA ARG A 20 -5.67 0.92 25.69
C ARG A 20 -6.11 -0.46 26.12
N VAL A 21 -5.95 -1.45 25.25
CA VAL A 21 -6.06 -2.84 25.64
C VAL A 21 -5.02 -2.97 26.74
N GLN A 22 -5.51 -2.98 27.96
CA GLN A 22 -4.70 -3.22 29.14
C GLN A 22 -4.27 -4.68 29.04
N GLN A 23 -3.13 -4.90 28.37
CA GLN A 23 -2.47 -6.19 28.22
C GLN A 23 -1.96 -6.74 29.57
N ASP A 24 -2.17 -5.99 30.66
CA ASP A 24 -1.62 -6.30 31.98
C ASP A 24 -2.48 -7.23 32.84
N ARG A 25 -3.57 -7.80 32.32
CA ARG A 25 -4.50 -8.61 33.15
C ARG A 25 -4.51 -10.11 32.89
N LEU A 26 -3.49 -10.67 32.28
CA LEU A 26 -3.30 -12.11 32.26
C LEU A 26 -1.97 -12.51 32.90
N PRO A 27 -1.89 -12.56 34.27
CA PRO A 27 -0.64 -12.87 34.96
C PRO A 27 -0.16 -14.30 34.76
N GLY A 28 -0.97 -15.19 34.18
CA GLY A 28 -0.66 -16.61 34.05
C GLY A 28 -0.13 -17.05 32.70
N LEU A 29 -0.24 -16.23 31.65
CA LEU A 29 0.18 -16.62 30.29
C LEU A 29 1.55 -16.06 29.88
N ARG A 30 2.19 -15.30 30.75
CA ARG A 30 3.44 -14.60 30.48
C ARG A 30 4.68 -15.49 30.37
N GLY A 31 4.59 -16.76 30.78
CA GLY A 31 5.77 -17.61 30.93
C GLY A 31 6.09 -18.54 29.75
N TYR A 32 5.12 -18.98 28.98
CA TYR A 32 5.33 -20.11 28.08
C TYR A 32 4.97 -19.93 26.62
N ALA A 33 4.14 -18.98 26.26
CA ALA A 33 3.69 -18.82 24.87
C ALA A 33 4.14 -17.50 24.20
N LEU A 34 4.45 -16.46 24.97
CA LEU A 34 4.78 -15.13 24.43
C LEU A 34 6.29 -14.85 24.38
N GLY A 35 7.10 -15.61 25.11
CA GLY A 35 8.57 -15.44 25.10
C GLY A 35 9.24 -15.84 23.79
N SER A 36 8.57 -16.64 22.96
CA SER A 36 9.07 -17.09 21.68
C SER A 36 8.49 -16.36 20.47
N LEU A 37 7.48 -15.51 20.68
CA LEU A 37 6.82 -14.78 19.60
C LEU A 37 7.47 -13.44 19.26
N GLY A 38 8.52 -13.04 19.99
CA GLY A 38 9.15 -11.75 19.80
C GLY A 38 8.24 -10.56 20.18
N GLU A 39 8.79 -9.40 20.33
CA GLU A 39 8.01 -8.17 20.47
C GLU A 39 7.47 -7.78 19.09
N TRP A 40 6.14 -7.58 19.00
CA TRP A 40 5.53 -7.16 17.74
C TRP A 40 6.06 -5.76 17.35
N PRO A 41 6.58 -5.58 16.13
CA PRO A 41 7.13 -4.30 15.71
C PRO A 41 6.04 -3.22 15.71
N ARG A 42 6.32 -2.09 16.38
CA ARG A 42 5.34 -1.00 16.56
C ARG A 42 5.41 0.06 15.48
N HIS A 43 6.55 0.14 14.80
CA HIS A 43 6.79 1.14 13.75
C HIS A 43 6.67 0.48 12.38
N TYR A 44 6.12 1.22 11.44
CA TYR A 44 5.93 0.78 10.07
C TYR A 44 7.21 0.20 9.44
N GLU A 45 8.34 0.89 9.57
CA GLU A 45 9.62 0.43 9.03
C GLU A 45 10.09 -0.89 9.66
N ALA A 46 9.86 -1.05 10.97
CA ALA A 46 10.18 -2.30 11.66
C ALA A 46 9.25 -3.43 11.21
N GLN A 47 7.97 -3.16 11.01
CA GLN A 47 7.01 -4.14 10.47
C GLN A 47 7.43 -4.60 9.08
N MET A 48 7.85 -3.69 8.22
CA MET A 48 8.33 -4.02 6.88
C MET A 48 9.62 -4.84 6.92
N ARG A 49 10.56 -4.47 7.78
CA ARG A 49 11.84 -5.17 7.90
C ARG A 49 11.64 -6.58 8.45
N GLU A 50 10.93 -6.71 9.54
CA GLU A 50 10.77 -7.99 10.24
C GLU A 50 9.67 -8.86 9.64
N GLY A 51 8.53 -8.26 9.26
CA GLY A 51 7.39 -8.99 8.72
C GLY A 51 7.59 -9.40 7.26
N TYR A 52 8.34 -8.62 6.47
CA TYR A 52 8.52 -8.89 5.05
C TYR A 52 9.99 -9.15 4.68
N LEU A 53 10.90 -8.20 4.89
CA LEU A 53 12.27 -8.31 4.38
C LEU A 53 13.06 -9.46 5.01
N SER A 54 12.79 -9.78 6.27
CA SER A 54 13.42 -10.90 6.99
C SER A 54 12.60 -12.19 6.93
N ASN A 55 11.46 -12.19 6.25
CA ASN A 55 10.55 -13.33 6.20
C ASN A 55 10.38 -13.86 4.77
N ALA A 56 11.09 -14.92 4.44
CA ALA A 56 11.06 -15.53 3.11
C ALA A 56 9.67 -16.06 2.71
N ILE A 57 8.86 -16.50 3.68
CA ILE A 57 7.50 -16.97 3.41
C ILE A 57 6.61 -15.80 3.02
N ALA A 58 6.68 -14.69 3.76
CA ALA A 58 5.93 -13.48 3.42
C ALA A 58 6.35 -12.92 2.06
N GLN A 59 7.67 -12.88 1.78
CA GLN A 59 8.18 -12.46 0.47
C GLN A 59 7.62 -13.32 -0.66
N ARG A 60 7.63 -14.65 -0.48
CA ARG A 60 7.09 -15.56 -1.49
C ARG A 60 5.59 -15.38 -1.69
N ALA A 61 4.83 -15.19 -0.62
CA ALA A 61 3.38 -14.97 -0.69
C ALA A 61 3.03 -13.67 -1.46
N VAL A 62 3.68 -12.57 -1.10
CA VAL A 62 3.48 -11.27 -1.78
C VAL A 62 3.86 -11.36 -3.25
N ARG A 63 5.01 -11.94 -3.54
CA ARG A 63 5.50 -12.12 -4.91
C ARG A 63 4.55 -12.96 -5.76
N LEU A 64 4.03 -14.05 -5.22
CA LEU A 64 3.10 -14.92 -5.94
C LEU A 64 1.83 -14.16 -6.37
N ILE A 65 1.29 -13.31 -5.50
CA ILE A 65 0.11 -12.49 -5.80
C ILE A 65 0.46 -11.41 -6.81
N ALA A 66 1.60 -10.73 -6.65
CA ALA A 66 2.05 -9.67 -7.55
C ALA A 66 2.33 -10.18 -8.96
N GLU A 67 3.04 -11.32 -9.08
CA GLU A 67 3.28 -12.01 -10.36
C GLU A 67 1.97 -12.46 -11.01
N GLY A 68 1.04 -13.00 -10.22
CA GLY A 68 -0.29 -13.40 -10.69
C GLY A 68 -1.08 -12.23 -11.25
N LEU A 69 -1.05 -11.08 -10.58
CA LEU A 69 -1.72 -9.87 -11.03
C LEU A 69 -1.04 -9.29 -12.28
N ALA A 70 0.29 -9.26 -12.32
CA ALA A 70 1.04 -8.75 -13.47
C ALA A 70 0.85 -9.62 -14.73
N SER A 71 0.56 -10.91 -14.58
CA SER A 71 0.28 -11.83 -15.67
C SER A 71 -1.16 -11.78 -16.19
N ALA A 72 -2.05 -11.07 -15.49
CA ALA A 72 -3.44 -10.97 -15.89
C ALA A 72 -3.59 -10.27 -17.26
N PRO A 73 -4.49 -10.74 -18.14
CA PRO A 73 -4.71 -10.11 -19.42
C PRO A 73 -5.35 -8.74 -19.23
N LEU A 74 -4.65 -7.70 -19.68
CA LEU A 74 -5.18 -6.33 -19.72
C LEU A 74 -5.82 -6.06 -21.08
N ILE A 75 -7.01 -5.48 -21.06
CA ILE A 75 -7.74 -5.04 -22.24
C ILE A 75 -7.98 -3.55 -22.13
N ALA A 76 -7.61 -2.79 -23.14
CA ALA A 76 -7.85 -1.36 -23.19
C ALA A 76 -8.26 -0.96 -24.62
N SER A 77 -9.09 0.08 -24.73
CA SER A 77 -9.47 0.68 -26.00
C SER A 77 -8.29 1.44 -26.64
N ASP A 78 -7.42 2.01 -25.80
CA ASP A 78 -6.19 2.70 -26.23
C ASP A 78 -4.99 1.78 -26.10
N LYS A 79 -4.40 1.44 -27.25
CA LYS A 79 -3.21 0.58 -27.33
C LYS A 79 -1.98 1.23 -26.68
N ARG A 80 -1.82 2.56 -26.82
CA ARG A 80 -0.69 3.29 -26.24
C ARG A 80 -0.74 3.24 -24.73
N ALA A 81 -1.91 3.47 -24.14
CA ALA A 81 -2.10 3.35 -22.70
C ALA A 81 -1.82 1.92 -22.21
N LEU A 82 -2.23 0.91 -22.98
CA LEU A 82 -1.94 -0.48 -22.67
C LEU A 82 -0.44 -0.78 -22.68
N GLU A 83 0.29 -0.26 -23.64
CA GLU A 83 1.74 -0.44 -23.76
C GLU A 83 2.45 0.23 -22.58
N LEU A 84 2.05 1.44 -22.20
CA LEU A 84 2.60 2.14 -21.03
C LEU A 84 2.42 1.33 -19.73
N VAL A 85 1.25 0.75 -19.51
CA VAL A 85 0.97 -0.05 -18.31
C VAL A 85 1.73 -1.38 -18.32
N ARG A 86 1.94 -1.97 -19.50
CA ARG A 86 2.70 -3.23 -19.68
C ARG A 86 4.21 -3.03 -19.71
N ALA A 87 4.67 -1.80 -19.85
CA ALA A 87 6.10 -1.51 -19.90
C ALA A 87 6.80 -1.89 -18.61
N THR A 88 8.07 -2.20 -18.73
CA THR A 88 8.95 -2.36 -17.57
C THR A 88 9.56 -1.01 -17.24
N SER A 89 9.48 -0.63 -15.98
CA SER A 89 10.15 0.55 -15.44
C SER A 89 11.24 0.11 -14.47
N ALA A 90 12.42 0.66 -14.59
CA ALA A 90 13.58 0.26 -13.78
C ALA A 90 13.87 -1.26 -13.77
N GLY A 91 13.54 -1.96 -14.89
CA GLY A 91 13.78 -3.40 -15.02
C GLY A 91 12.74 -4.30 -14.37
N GLN A 92 11.65 -3.73 -13.84
CA GLN A 92 10.54 -4.47 -13.24
C GLN A 92 9.23 -4.15 -13.97
N ALA A 93 8.32 -5.13 -14.00
CA ALA A 93 6.99 -4.89 -14.53
C ALA A 93 6.23 -3.90 -13.62
N LEU A 94 5.68 -2.84 -14.21
CA LEU A 94 4.95 -1.81 -13.49
C LEU A 94 3.85 -2.41 -12.61
N MET A 95 3.04 -3.29 -13.16
CA MET A 95 1.91 -3.91 -12.46
C MET A 95 2.35 -4.78 -11.28
N GLU A 96 3.47 -5.50 -11.40
CA GLU A 96 4.04 -6.30 -10.31
C GLU A 96 4.51 -5.39 -9.16
N THR A 97 5.19 -4.29 -9.50
CA THR A 97 5.66 -3.30 -8.52
C THR A 97 4.49 -2.63 -7.81
N VAL A 98 3.48 -2.17 -8.57
CA VAL A 98 2.26 -1.55 -8.01
C VAL A 98 1.52 -2.52 -7.08
N ALA A 99 1.34 -3.77 -7.50
CA ALA A 99 0.70 -4.80 -6.67
C ALA A 99 1.49 -5.04 -5.38
N THR A 100 2.81 -5.13 -5.48
CA THR A 100 3.68 -5.28 -4.31
C THR A 100 3.54 -4.11 -3.35
N HIS A 101 3.54 -2.87 -3.87
CA HIS A 101 3.36 -1.67 -3.03
C HIS A 101 1.99 -1.66 -2.35
N LEU A 102 0.92 -2.00 -3.06
CA LEU A 102 -0.42 -2.06 -2.48
C LEU A 102 -0.53 -3.13 -1.37
N LEU A 103 0.08 -4.30 -1.58
CA LEU A 103 0.06 -5.38 -0.59
C LEU A 103 0.83 -5.04 0.68
N LEU A 104 1.96 -4.35 0.53
CA LEU A 104 2.87 -4.07 1.63
C LEU A 104 2.55 -2.74 2.34
N HIS A 105 2.17 -1.73 1.58
CA HIS A 105 2.04 -0.36 2.09
C HIS A 105 0.58 0.14 2.11
N GLY A 106 -0.33 -0.58 1.45
CA GLY A 106 -1.71 -0.14 1.27
C GLY A 106 -1.86 1.00 0.25
N ASN A 107 -0.75 1.55 -0.23
CA ASN A 107 -0.71 2.65 -1.21
C ASN A 107 0.32 2.33 -2.28
N ALA A 108 0.07 2.81 -3.50
CA ALA A 108 1.02 2.80 -4.60
C ALA A 108 0.96 4.16 -5.31
N TYR A 109 2.11 4.68 -5.66
CA TYR A 109 2.25 5.98 -6.33
C TYR A 109 2.90 5.76 -7.68
N ILE A 110 2.30 6.34 -8.72
CA ILE A 110 2.80 6.26 -10.09
C ILE A 110 3.06 7.68 -10.57
N GLU A 111 4.30 7.94 -10.96
CA GLU A 111 4.69 9.16 -11.63
C GLU A 111 4.52 8.98 -13.14
N ILE A 112 3.92 9.97 -13.78
CA ILE A 112 3.76 10.01 -15.23
C ILE A 112 4.87 10.87 -15.81
N LEU A 113 5.81 10.27 -16.46
CA LEU A 113 6.88 10.96 -17.16
C LEU A 113 6.43 11.31 -18.58
N SER A 114 6.45 12.60 -18.90
CA SER A 114 6.05 13.11 -20.21
C SER A 114 7.24 13.16 -21.16
N GLY A 115 7.00 12.80 -22.41
CA GLY A 115 7.96 12.99 -23.49
C GLY A 115 8.08 14.46 -23.92
N ASN A 116 8.92 14.72 -24.90
CA ASN A 116 9.12 16.06 -25.48
C ASN A 116 7.85 16.60 -26.17
N ASP A 117 6.93 15.74 -26.51
CA ASP A 117 5.63 16.05 -27.12
C ASP A 117 4.53 16.34 -26.08
N GLY A 118 4.88 16.33 -24.78
CA GLY A 118 3.94 16.51 -23.68
C GLY A 118 3.01 15.31 -23.42
N GLN A 119 3.18 14.22 -24.18
CA GLN A 119 2.40 13.00 -23.97
C GLN A 119 3.08 12.09 -22.95
N PRO A 120 2.33 11.26 -22.23
CA PRO A 120 2.91 10.24 -21.36
C PRO A 120 3.88 9.34 -22.13
N ALA A 121 5.12 9.25 -21.68
CA ALA A 121 6.17 8.43 -22.25
C ALA A 121 6.52 7.22 -21.41
N GLU A 122 6.44 7.38 -20.08
CA GLU A 122 6.74 6.31 -19.14
C GLU A 122 5.88 6.45 -17.89
N LEU A 123 5.53 5.34 -17.26
CA LEU A 123 4.92 5.27 -15.94
C LEU A 123 5.94 4.69 -14.97
N PHE A 124 6.29 5.44 -13.94
CA PHE A 124 7.29 5.05 -12.95
C PHE A 124 6.66 4.85 -11.58
N ALA A 125 6.83 3.65 -10.99
CA ALA A 125 6.33 3.37 -9.65
C ALA A 125 7.27 3.96 -8.60
N LEU A 126 6.77 4.92 -7.82
CA LEU A 126 7.50 5.54 -6.73
C LEU A 126 7.45 4.67 -5.47
N ARG A 127 8.50 4.71 -4.68
CA ARG A 127 8.57 3.98 -3.41
C ARG A 127 7.70 4.63 -2.35
N PRO A 128 6.65 3.95 -1.84
CA PRO A 128 5.73 4.53 -0.86
C PRO A 128 6.40 5.00 0.41
N GLU A 129 7.46 4.33 0.86
CA GLU A 129 8.20 4.71 2.08
C GLU A 129 8.97 6.04 1.97
N ARG A 130 9.08 6.59 0.75
CA ARG A 130 9.71 7.90 0.49
C ARG A 130 8.69 9.00 0.19
N MET A 131 7.39 8.65 0.22
CA MET A 131 6.33 9.58 -0.10
C MET A 131 5.70 10.13 1.18
N THR A 132 5.55 11.44 1.23
CA THR A 132 4.80 12.13 2.27
C THR A 132 3.58 12.78 1.65
N ILE A 133 2.40 12.48 2.19
CA ILE A 133 1.16 13.11 1.74
C ILE A 133 0.95 14.36 2.59
N GLU A 134 0.97 15.52 1.97
CA GLU A 134 0.65 16.79 2.60
C GLU A 134 -0.77 17.18 2.20
N ALA A 135 -1.62 17.42 3.20
CA ALA A 135 -2.94 17.99 2.96
C ALA A 135 -2.81 19.50 2.73
N ASP A 136 -3.32 19.98 1.61
CA ASP A 136 -3.46 21.43 1.39
C ASP A 136 -4.51 22.01 2.35
N THR A 137 -4.33 23.27 2.71
CA THR A 137 -5.28 24.04 3.54
C THR A 137 -6.68 24.14 2.93
N ARG A 138 -6.81 23.86 1.64
CA ARG A 138 -8.08 23.86 0.90
C ARG A 138 -8.82 22.52 0.97
N GLY A 139 -8.29 21.51 1.65
CA GLY A 139 -8.80 20.14 1.63
C GLY A 139 -8.50 19.41 0.32
N TRP A 140 -8.95 18.16 0.26
CA TRP A 140 -8.85 17.33 -0.93
C TRP A 140 -9.72 17.89 -2.05
#